data_dfa4ab20749ebd80766d807273edb1e0
#
_entry.id   dfa4ab20749ebd80766d807273edb1e0
#
_cell.length_a   1.000
_cell.length_b   1.000
_cell.length_c   1.000
_cell.angle_alpha   90.00
_cell.angle_beta   90.00
_cell.angle_gamma   90.00
#
_symmetry.space_group_name_H-M   'P 1'
#
loop_
_entity.id
_entity.type
_entity.pdbx_description
1 polymer ?
#
loop_
_entity_poly.entity_id
_entity_poly.type
_entity_poly.pdbx_seq_one_letter_code
_entity_poly.pdbx_strand_id
1 'polypeptide(L)'
;MVIPLLSPRQRVVAGMLVALLTAVGAWALIRFLSPDPPRSVRMSTGAQDGAYHQFALKYQRLLRENGITLELRPSTGSVENLQRLHDGSVSVGLVQGGLGFPAVDPLSGDAHTPLRALATVAHEPVWIFSHSLDLSPGLGALKGKRVAVGPAGSGNRKLALQLLTIYGLVDAGGRWPAGTELLDLGGIAAANAL
;
A
#
# COMPACT_ATOMS: atom_id res chain seq x y z
N MET A 1 32.25 59.96 -25.45
CA MET A 1 30.94 59.75 -24.78
C MET A 1 31.22 59.21 -23.40
N VAL A 2 31.14 60.07 -22.34
CA VAL A 2 31.48 59.68 -20.97
C VAL A 2 30.21 59.14 -20.32
N ILE A 3 30.18 57.87 -20.02
CA ILE A 3 29.08 57.25 -19.30
C ILE A 3 29.12 57.76 -17.85
N PRO A 4 28.09 58.44 -17.33
CA PRO A 4 28.10 58.96 -15.99
C PRO A 4 28.14 57.80 -14.97
N LEU A 5 29.19 57.73 -14.17
CA LEU A 5 29.30 56.73 -13.09
C LEU A 5 28.22 57.02 -12.04
N LEU A 6 27.41 56.02 -11.74
CA LEU A 6 26.38 56.06 -10.72
C LEU A 6 26.97 56.49 -9.34
N SER A 7 26.28 57.33 -8.60
CA SER A 7 26.67 57.70 -7.25
C SER A 7 26.62 56.44 -6.33
N PRO A 8 27.35 56.45 -5.19
CA PRO A 8 27.36 55.29 -4.29
C PRO A 8 25.96 54.85 -3.86
N ARG A 9 25.04 55.79 -3.59
CA ARG A 9 23.64 55.48 -3.24
C ARG A 9 22.90 54.82 -4.40
N GLN A 10 23.10 55.32 -5.62
CA GLN A 10 22.47 54.73 -6.82
C GLN A 10 23.00 53.31 -7.11
N ARG A 11 24.27 53.00 -6.83
CA ARG A 11 24.84 51.65 -6.94
C ARG A 11 24.20 50.68 -5.93
N VAL A 12 24.00 51.15 -4.69
CA VAL A 12 23.33 50.32 -3.66
C VAL A 12 21.87 50.05 -4.04
N VAL A 13 21.14 51.08 -4.48
CA VAL A 13 19.75 50.90 -4.92
C VAL A 13 19.64 49.98 -6.14
N ALA A 14 20.51 50.16 -7.13
CA ALA A 14 20.57 49.27 -8.30
C ALA A 14 20.88 47.83 -7.91
N GLY A 15 21.85 47.62 -6.99
CA GLY A 15 22.17 46.31 -6.46
C GLY A 15 21.00 45.65 -5.74
N MET A 16 20.25 46.39 -4.91
CA MET A 16 19.05 45.87 -4.25
C MET A 16 17.93 45.50 -5.24
N LEU A 17 17.74 46.35 -6.27
CA LEU A 17 16.75 46.04 -7.32
C LEU A 17 17.11 44.77 -8.12
N VAL A 18 18.37 44.62 -8.49
CA VAL A 18 18.85 43.40 -9.15
C VAL A 18 18.65 42.17 -8.25
N ALA A 19 19.05 42.28 -6.96
CA ALA A 19 18.85 41.19 -6.01
C ALA A 19 17.35 40.81 -5.83
N LEU A 20 16.49 41.83 -5.77
CA LEU A 20 15.03 41.61 -5.67
C LEU A 20 14.51 40.94 -6.94
N LEU A 21 14.89 41.42 -8.12
CA LEU A 21 14.46 40.86 -9.40
C LEU A 21 14.93 39.41 -9.58
N THR A 22 16.18 39.12 -9.17
CA THR A 22 16.70 37.74 -9.21
C THR A 22 15.97 36.82 -8.23
N ALA A 23 15.68 37.31 -7.01
CA ALA A 23 14.92 36.53 -6.02
C ALA A 23 13.48 36.23 -6.50
N VAL A 24 12.78 37.24 -7.05
CA VAL A 24 11.44 37.09 -7.63
C VAL A 24 11.46 36.16 -8.83
N GLY A 25 12.44 36.30 -9.72
CA GLY A 25 12.64 35.43 -10.88
C GLY A 25 12.89 33.99 -10.48
N ALA A 26 13.78 33.76 -9.51
CA ALA A 26 14.05 32.42 -8.99
C ALA A 26 12.82 31.81 -8.32
N TRP A 27 12.09 32.58 -7.51
CA TRP A 27 10.84 32.13 -6.90
C TRP A 27 9.77 31.76 -7.96
N ALA A 28 9.57 32.60 -8.97
CA ALA A 28 8.64 32.34 -10.05
C ALA A 28 9.04 31.11 -10.87
N LEU A 29 10.34 30.93 -11.13
CA LEU A 29 10.87 29.77 -11.85
C LEU A 29 10.64 28.48 -11.04
N ILE A 30 10.94 28.47 -9.74
CA ILE A 30 10.69 27.34 -8.85
C ILE A 30 9.19 27.03 -8.84
N ARG A 31 8.34 28.03 -8.73
CA ARG A 31 6.88 27.86 -8.72
C ARG A 31 6.35 27.30 -10.05
N PHE A 32 6.93 27.75 -11.15
CA PHE A 32 6.54 27.28 -12.49
C PHE A 32 7.03 25.85 -12.79
N LEU A 33 8.22 25.51 -12.32
CA LEU A 33 8.81 24.18 -12.51
C LEU A 33 8.31 23.14 -11.51
N SER A 34 7.71 23.57 -10.39
CA SER A 34 7.13 22.65 -9.41
C SER A 34 5.72 22.26 -9.85
N PRO A 35 5.49 21.05 -10.34
CA PRO A 35 4.15 20.62 -10.72
C PRO A 35 3.23 20.65 -9.49
N ASP A 36 2.02 21.15 -9.67
CA ASP A 36 1.01 21.04 -8.62
C ASP A 36 0.79 19.55 -8.29
N PRO A 37 0.63 19.22 -7.01
CA PRO A 37 0.35 17.83 -6.62
C PRO A 37 -0.92 17.34 -7.33
N PRO A 38 -0.95 16.08 -7.75
CA PRO A 38 -2.10 15.53 -8.47
C PRO A 38 -3.35 15.64 -7.59
N ARG A 39 -4.43 16.16 -8.16
CA ARG A 39 -5.73 16.28 -7.48
C ARG A 39 -6.57 15.01 -7.58
N SER A 40 -6.09 14.01 -8.29
CA SER A 40 -6.71 12.69 -8.38
C SER A 40 -5.69 11.61 -8.03
N VAL A 41 -6.08 10.71 -7.15
CA VAL A 41 -5.24 9.61 -6.64
C VAL A 41 -6.02 8.31 -6.78
N ARG A 42 -5.42 7.27 -7.34
CA ARG A 42 -5.99 5.92 -7.41
C ARG A 42 -5.51 5.09 -6.23
N MET A 43 -6.46 4.48 -5.51
CA MET A 43 -6.19 3.67 -4.32
C MET A 43 -6.74 2.25 -4.47
N SER A 44 -5.86 1.26 -4.37
CA SER A 44 -6.27 -0.14 -4.25
C SER A 44 -6.68 -0.45 -2.81
N THR A 45 -7.85 -1.09 -2.65
CA THR A 45 -8.44 -1.27 -1.32
C THR A 45 -8.44 -2.74 -0.89
N GLY A 46 -9.44 -3.47 -1.18
CA GLY A 46 -9.71 -4.87 -0.89
C GLY A 46 -11.11 -5.20 -1.38
N ALA A 47 -11.67 -6.28 -0.95
CA ALA A 47 -13.06 -6.61 -1.25
C ALA A 47 -14.01 -5.50 -0.79
N GLN A 48 -15.08 -5.27 -1.52
CA GLN A 48 -16.01 -4.15 -1.26
C GLN A 48 -16.68 -4.23 0.12
N ASP A 49 -16.90 -5.42 0.62
CA ASP A 49 -17.43 -5.71 1.96
C ASP A 49 -16.33 -5.76 3.05
N GLY A 50 -15.07 -5.63 2.66
CA GLY A 50 -13.92 -5.74 3.56
C GLY A 50 -13.57 -4.44 4.29
N ALA A 51 -12.84 -4.57 5.40
CA ALA A 51 -12.41 -3.46 6.25
C ALA A 51 -11.60 -2.40 5.48
N TYR A 52 -10.69 -2.81 4.61
CA TYR A 52 -9.88 -1.90 3.82
C TYR A 52 -10.72 -0.97 2.93
N HIS A 53 -11.78 -1.51 2.32
CA HIS A 53 -12.68 -0.70 1.51
C HIS A 53 -13.45 0.30 2.38
N GLN A 54 -13.88 -0.11 3.57
CA GLN A 54 -14.55 0.79 4.52
C GLN A 54 -13.62 1.92 5.01
N PHE A 55 -12.35 1.64 5.27
CA PHE A 55 -11.36 2.67 5.56
C PHE A 55 -11.17 3.61 4.37
N ALA A 56 -11.06 3.06 3.17
CA ALA A 56 -10.86 3.86 1.96
C ALA A 56 -12.04 4.82 1.68
N LEU A 57 -13.28 4.42 1.95
CA LEU A 57 -14.46 5.29 1.86
C LEU A 57 -14.38 6.47 2.82
N LYS A 58 -13.82 6.28 4.03
CA LYS A 58 -13.60 7.39 4.98
C LYS A 58 -12.52 8.35 4.45
N TYR A 59 -11.40 7.82 3.94
CA TYR A 59 -10.36 8.65 3.31
C TYR A 59 -10.88 9.39 2.08
N GLN A 60 -11.70 8.76 1.25
CA GLN A 60 -12.30 9.40 0.08
C GLN A 60 -13.11 10.64 0.45
N ARG A 61 -13.88 10.57 1.55
CA ARG A 61 -14.64 11.70 2.06
C ARG A 61 -13.74 12.85 2.51
N LEU A 62 -12.76 12.53 3.37
CA LEU A 62 -11.84 13.52 3.92
C LEU A 62 -10.99 14.20 2.83
N LEU A 63 -10.51 13.43 1.86
CA LEU A 63 -9.71 13.97 0.76
C LEU A 63 -10.53 14.87 -0.17
N ARG A 64 -11.81 14.53 -0.41
CA ARG A 64 -12.73 15.37 -1.20
C ARG A 64 -12.96 16.74 -0.55
N GLU A 65 -13.06 16.81 0.77
CA GLU A 65 -13.16 18.06 1.53
C GLU A 65 -11.92 18.95 1.33
N ASN A 66 -10.79 18.34 0.99
CA ASN A 66 -9.51 19.00 0.68
C ASN A 66 -9.25 19.16 -0.83
N GLY A 67 -10.25 18.97 -1.68
CA GLY A 67 -10.15 19.15 -3.13
C GLY A 67 -9.38 18.04 -3.85
N ILE A 68 -9.19 16.86 -3.21
CA ILE A 68 -8.52 15.70 -3.78
C ILE A 68 -9.55 14.62 -4.09
N THR A 69 -9.57 14.14 -5.33
CA THR A 69 -10.40 13.02 -5.76
C THR A 69 -9.68 11.70 -5.51
N LEU A 70 -10.22 10.85 -4.64
CA LEU A 70 -9.72 9.50 -4.41
C LEU A 70 -10.57 8.49 -5.19
N GLU A 71 -9.96 7.86 -6.20
CA GLU A 71 -10.58 6.79 -6.96
C GLU A 71 -10.30 5.44 -6.27
N LEU A 72 -11.36 4.79 -5.80
CA LEU A 72 -11.24 3.48 -5.14
C LEU A 72 -11.25 2.36 -6.17
N ARG A 73 -10.29 1.46 -6.05
CA ARG A 73 -10.11 0.27 -6.89
C ARG A 73 -10.20 -0.98 -6.00
N PRO A 74 -11.37 -1.63 -5.93
CA PRO A 74 -11.51 -2.89 -5.20
C PRO A 74 -10.56 -3.96 -5.73
N SER A 75 -10.14 -4.86 -4.84
CA SER A 75 -9.20 -5.94 -5.13
C SER A 75 -9.50 -7.17 -4.28
N THR A 76 -8.81 -8.27 -4.52
CA THR A 76 -8.85 -9.47 -3.67
C THR A 76 -8.08 -9.30 -2.36
N GLY A 77 -7.24 -8.25 -2.23
CA GLY A 77 -6.53 -7.90 -1.00
C GLY A 77 -5.07 -7.53 -1.21
N SER A 78 -4.29 -7.69 -0.15
CA SER A 78 -2.96 -7.11 -0.02
C SER A 78 -1.95 -7.53 -1.08
N VAL A 79 -1.99 -8.78 -1.54
CA VAL A 79 -1.05 -9.28 -2.56
C VAL A 79 -1.31 -8.59 -3.90
N GLU A 80 -2.58 -8.51 -4.30
CA GLU A 80 -2.98 -7.79 -5.50
C GLU A 80 -2.71 -6.29 -5.37
N ASN A 81 -2.91 -5.71 -4.18
CA ASN A 81 -2.61 -4.29 -3.93
C ASN A 81 -1.12 -4.00 -4.13
N LEU A 82 -0.23 -4.87 -3.62
CA LEU A 82 1.21 -4.74 -3.83
C LEU A 82 1.57 -4.83 -5.32
N GLN A 83 0.97 -5.76 -6.04
CA GLN A 83 1.21 -5.89 -7.47
C GLN A 83 0.78 -4.62 -8.23
N ARG A 84 -0.41 -4.09 -7.95
CA ARG A 84 -0.92 -2.85 -8.56
C ARG A 84 -0.09 -1.62 -8.22
N LEU A 85 0.49 -1.57 -7.01
CA LEU A 85 1.44 -0.53 -6.63
C LEU A 85 2.74 -0.66 -7.41
N HIS A 86 3.22 -1.89 -7.60
CA HIS A 86 4.46 -2.17 -8.32
C HIS A 86 4.36 -1.85 -9.81
N ASP A 87 3.25 -2.20 -10.45
CA ASP A 87 3.00 -1.89 -11.87
C ASP A 87 2.51 -0.45 -12.13
N GLY A 88 2.33 0.35 -11.07
CA GLY A 88 1.91 1.76 -11.18
C GLY A 88 0.45 1.96 -11.57
N SER A 89 -0.36 0.92 -11.60
CA SER A 89 -1.80 1.03 -11.90
C SER A 89 -2.58 1.78 -10.81
N VAL A 90 -2.04 1.81 -9.58
CA VAL A 90 -2.50 2.64 -8.46
C VAL A 90 -1.34 3.36 -7.80
N SER A 91 -1.63 4.50 -7.17
CA SER A 91 -0.61 5.30 -6.47
C SER A 91 -0.54 4.98 -4.98
N VAL A 92 -1.61 4.44 -4.40
CA VAL A 92 -1.73 4.12 -2.97
C VAL A 92 -2.45 2.79 -2.82
N GLY A 93 -2.14 2.03 -1.78
CA GLY A 93 -2.82 0.78 -1.47
C GLY A 93 -2.79 0.46 0.02
N LEU A 94 -3.83 -0.21 0.50
CA LEU A 94 -3.87 -0.79 1.84
C LEU A 94 -3.28 -2.20 1.78
N VAL A 95 -2.29 -2.46 2.63
CA VAL A 95 -1.53 -3.71 2.63
C VAL A 95 -1.36 -4.21 4.05
N GLN A 96 -1.59 -5.48 4.26
CA GLN A 96 -1.35 -6.16 5.53
C GLN A 96 0.15 -6.20 5.83
N GLY A 97 0.52 -5.93 7.07
CA GLY A 97 1.90 -6.03 7.51
C GLY A 97 2.44 -7.47 7.43
N GLY A 98 3.76 -7.61 7.31
CA GLY A 98 4.42 -8.92 7.31
C GLY A 98 4.41 -9.68 5.98
N LEU A 99 3.73 -9.17 4.94
CA LEU A 99 3.72 -9.84 3.63
C LEU A 99 5.04 -9.72 2.86
N GLY A 100 5.94 -8.87 3.33
CA GLY A 100 7.15 -8.49 2.62
C GLY A 100 6.82 -7.65 1.38
N PHE A 101 7.59 -6.60 1.14
CA PHE A 101 7.67 -6.05 -0.21
C PHE A 101 8.48 -7.05 -1.04
N PRO A 102 8.11 -7.32 -2.32
CA PRO A 102 9.05 -8.03 -3.19
C PRO A 102 10.37 -7.28 -3.09
N ALA A 103 11.42 -7.99 -2.72
CA ALA A 103 12.76 -7.43 -2.73
C ALA A 103 12.96 -6.92 -4.17
N VAL A 104 13.18 -5.62 -4.33
CA VAL A 104 13.63 -5.09 -5.60
C VAL A 104 14.98 -5.77 -5.83
N ASP A 105 15.05 -6.68 -6.80
CA ASP A 105 16.32 -7.28 -7.18
C ASP A 105 17.20 -6.15 -7.71
N PRO A 106 18.28 -5.77 -6.99
CA PRO A 106 19.15 -4.70 -7.42
C PRO A 106 19.80 -4.95 -8.79
N LEU A 107 19.73 -6.21 -9.26
CA LEU A 107 20.33 -6.67 -10.52
C LEU A 107 19.32 -6.72 -11.67
N SER A 108 18.02 -6.57 -11.41
CA SER A 108 16.98 -6.68 -12.45
C SER A 108 16.96 -5.51 -13.43
N GLY A 109 17.67 -4.42 -13.13
CA GLY A 109 17.68 -3.23 -13.98
C GLY A 109 16.33 -2.52 -14.12
N ASP A 110 15.29 -3.06 -13.50
CA ASP A 110 13.97 -2.48 -13.48
C ASP A 110 13.97 -1.25 -12.56
N ALA A 111 13.90 -0.09 -13.15
CA ALA A 111 13.83 1.20 -12.46
C ALA A 111 12.46 1.43 -11.81
N HIS A 112 11.97 0.44 -11.06
CA HIS A 112 10.74 0.61 -10.30
C HIS A 112 11.02 1.49 -9.09
N THR A 113 10.25 2.54 -8.96
CA THR A 113 10.30 3.40 -7.76
C THR A 113 10.03 2.55 -6.54
N PRO A 114 10.93 2.52 -5.54
CA PRO A 114 10.76 1.67 -4.36
C PRO A 114 9.47 2.07 -3.63
N LEU A 115 8.64 1.08 -3.30
CA LEU A 115 7.44 1.30 -2.52
C LEU A 115 7.82 1.82 -1.13
N ARG A 116 7.01 2.74 -0.61
CA ARG A 116 7.19 3.33 0.72
C ARG A 116 5.93 3.15 1.55
N ALA A 117 6.09 2.73 2.81
CA ALA A 117 5.02 2.78 3.78
C ALA A 117 4.81 4.23 4.22
N LEU A 118 3.57 4.71 4.13
CA LEU A 118 3.20 6.06 4.56
C LEU A 118 2.82 6.08 6.04
N ALA A 119 2.05 5.10 6.48
CA ALA A 119 1.59 4.98 7.86
C ALA A 119 1.08 3.57 8.15
N THR A 120 1.03 3.23 9.44
CA THR A 120 0.24 2.09 9.94
C THR A 120 -1.15 2.59 10.30
N VAL A 121 -2.17 2.01 9.67
CA VAL A 121 -3.58 2.43 9.84
C VAL A 121 -4.23 1.71 11.03
N ALA A 122 -3.94 0.41 11.20
CA ALA A 122 -4.49 -0.43 12.25
C ALA A 122 -3.57 -1.63 12.54
N HIS A 123 -3.73 -2.23 13.72
CA HIS A 123 -3.17 -3.54 14.02
C HIS A 123 -4.20 -4.61 13.65
N GLU A 124 -3.78 -5.61 12.90
CA GLU A 124 -4.63 -6.72 12.46
C GLU A 124 -4.22 -8.00 13.20
N PRO A 125 -4.91 -8.36 14.30
CA PRO A 125 -4.67 -9.62 14.98
C PRO A 125 -5.12 -10.79 14.09
N VAL A 126 -4.39 -11.90 14.14
CA VAL A 126 -4.78 -13.13 13.47
C VAL A 126 -5.76 -13.87 14.34
N TRP A 127 -6.97 -14.08 13.84
CA TRP A 127 -7.99 -14.89 14.49
C TRP A 127 -8.19 -16.19 13.73
N ILE A 128 -8.19 -17.31 14.45
CA ILE A 128 -8.50 -18.63 13.91
C ILE A 128 -9.77 -19.11 14.60
N PHE A 129 -10.79 -19.38 13.82
CA PHE A 129 -12.09 -19.85 14.30
C PHE A 129 -12.29 -21.32 13.93
N SER A 130 -12.90 -22.08 14.82
CA SER A 130 -13.37 -23.43 14.55
C SER A 130 -14.74 -23.62 15.18
N HIS A 131 -15.60 -24.44 14.59
CA HIS A 131 -16.92 -24.73 15.16
C HIS A 131 -16.85 -25.71 16.34
N SER A 132 -16.12 -26.81 16.20
CA SER A 132 -16.08 -27.87 17.21
C SER A 132 -14.69 -28.48 17.42
N LEU A 133 -13.67 -27.93 16.77
CA LEU A 133 -12.30 -28.42 16.87
C LEU A 133 -11.57 -27.71 18.02
N ASP A 134 -11.05 -28.50 18.96
CA ASP A 134 -10.12 -27.96 19.96
C ASP A 134 -8.76 -27.68 19.32
N LEU A 135 -8.34 -26.43 19.35
CA LEU A 135 -7.05 -25.96 18.86
C LEU A 135 -6.02 -25.79 20.01
N SER A 136 -6.36 -26.13 21.25
CA SER A 136 -5.42 -26.05 22.38
C SER A 136 -4.11 -26.81 22.15
N PRO A 137 -4.11 -27.95 21.45
CA PRO A 137 -2.86 -28.66 21.10
C PRO A 137 -2.06 -27.98 20.00
N GLY A 138 -2.57 -26.91 19.39
CA GLY A 138 -1.97 -26.18 18.29
C GLY A 138 -2.57 -26.52 16.92
N LEU A 139 -2.01 -25.89 15.88
CA LEU A 139 -2.54 -25.99 14.51
C LEU A 139 -2.41 -27.39 13.89
N GLY A 140 -1.63 -28.27 14.48
CA GLY A 140 -1.57 -29.70 14.08
C GLY A 140 -2.93 -30.39 14.06
N ALA A 141 -3.88 -29.94 14.86
CA ALA A 141 -5.27 -30.45 14.87
C ALA A 141 -6.02 -30.23 13.56
N LEU A 142 -5.54 -29.35 12.69
CA LEU A 142 -6.12 -29.08 11.37
C LEU A 142 -5.81 -30.15 10.30
N LYS A 143 -4.95 -31.15 10.62
CA LYS A 143 -4.67 -32.27 9.70
C LYS A 143 -5.95 -33.01 9.36
N GLY A 144 -6.19 -33.25 8.06
CA GLY A 144 -7.39 -33.93 7.57
C GLY A 144 -8.68 -33.13 7.70
N LYS A 145 -8.58 -31.79 7.89
CA LYS A 145 -9.75 -30.91 8.01
C LYS A 145 -9.86 -29.98 6.80
N ARG A 146 -11.06 -29.44 6.63
CA ARG A 146 -11.31 -28.33 5.69
C ARG A 146 -10.89 -27.02 6.36
N VAL A 147 -10.06 -26.23 5.69
CA VAL A 147 -9.49 -24.99 6.24
C VAL A 147 -9.73 -23.84 5.26
N ALA A 148 -10.54 -22.86 5.66
CA ALA A 148 -10.73 -21.63 4.89
C ALA A 148 -9.53 -20.69 5.12
N VAL A 149 -8.73 -20.50 4.08
CA VAL A 149 -7.47 -19.73 4.14
C VAL A 149 -7.55 -18.35 3.51
N GLY A 150 -8.66 -18.02 2.88
CA GLY A 150 -8.83 -16.76 2.15
C GLY A 150 -8.68 -16.93 0.64
N PRO A 151 -9.27 -16.00 -0.14
CA PRO A 151 -9.21 -16.03 -1.59
C PRO A 151 -7.77 -15.82 -2.11
N ALA A 152 -7.51 -16.31 -3.32
CA ALA A 152 -6.24 -16.06 -4.00
C ALA A 152 -5.97 -14.54 -4.08
N GLY A 153 -4.71 -14.13 -3.89
CA GLY A 153 -4.34 -12.70 -3.88
C GLY A 153 -4.60 -11.96 -2.56
N SER A 154 -5.25 -12.60 -1.57
CA SER A 154 -5.46 -11.99 -0.25
C SER A 154 -4.24 -12.13 0.65
N GLY A 155 -4.03 -11.14 1.54
CA GLY A 155 -3.02 -11.22 2.59
C GLY A 155 -3.30 -12.34 3.58
N ASN A 156 -4.56 -12.58 3.91
CA ASN A 156 -4.98 -13.66 4.80
C ASN A 156 -4.54 -15.03 4.29
N ARG A 157 -4.71 -15.29 2.98
CA ARG A 157 -4.23 -16.55 2.38
C ARG A 157 -2.74 -16.71 2.54
N LYS A 158 -1.97 -15.68 2.21
CA LYS A 158 -0.49 -15.74 2.33
C LYS A 158 -0.06 -16.01 3.76
N LEU A 159 -0.66 -15.31 4.72
CA LEU A 159 -0.36 -15.48 6.14
C LEU A 159 -0.78 -16.87 6.65
N ALA A 160 -1.98 -17.33 6.30
CA ALA A 160 -2.46 -18.66 6.66
C ALA A 160 -1.51 -19.76 6.16
N LEU A 161 -1.12 -19.69 4.88
CA LEU A 161 -0.18 -20.67 4.31
C LEU A 161 1.18 -20.63 5.01
N GLN A 162 1.70 -19.46 5.35
CA GLN A 162 2.93 -19.31 6.10
C GLN A 162 2.83 -19.95 7.50
N LEU A 163 1.76 -19.67 8.23
CA LEU A 163 1.52 -20.27 9.55
C LEU A 163 1.44 -21.80 9.47
N LEU A 164 0.63 -22.31 8.55
CA LEU A 164 0.45 -23.75 8.36
C LEU A 164 1.77 -24.44 7.97
N THR A 165 2.63 -23.77 7.20
CA THR A 165 3.97 -24.25 6.88
C THR A 165 4.88 -24.29 8.12
N ILE A 166 4.91 -23.22 8.92
CA ILE A 166 5.71 -23.15 10.16
C ILE A 166 5.29 -24.26 11.13
N TYR A 167 4.01 -24.57 11.22
CA TYR A 167 3.49 -25.64 12.07
C TYR A 167 3.59 -27.05 11.45
N GLY A 168 4.30 -27.21 10.33
CA GLY A 168 4.57 -28.49 9.71
C GLY A 168 3.35 -29.19 9.11
N LEU A 169 2.33 -28.40 8.74
CA LEU A 169 1.13 -28.89 8.04
C LEU A 169 1.32 -28.97 6.52
N VAL A 170 2.44 -28.45 6.02
CA VAL A 170 2.86 -28.53 4.62
C VAL A 170 4.24 -29.16 4.60
N ASP A 171 4.48 -30.16 3.78
CA ASP A 171 5.81 -30.76 3.64
C ASP A 171 6.77 -29.83 2.86
N ALA A 172 8.04 -30.20 2.82
CA ALA A 172 9.05 -29.45 2.07
C ALA A 172 8.77 -29.33 0.57
N GLY A 173 7.90 -30.17 0.02
CA GLY A 173 7.42 -30.14 -1.36
C GLY A 173 6.15 -29.32 -1.55
N GLY A 174 5.65 -28.65 -0.52
CA GLY A 174 4.42 -27.85 -0.57
C GLY A 174 3.13 -28.69 -0.58
N ARG A 175 3.21 -29.98 -0.19
CA ARG A 175 2.06 -30.89 -0.19
C ARG A 175 1.38 -30.89 1.17
N TRP A 176 0.06 -30.98 1.14
CA TRP A 176 -0.80 -31.07 2.32
C TRP A 176 -0.96 -32.51 2.78
N PRO A 177 -1.18 -32.76 4.07
CA PRO A 177 -1.54 -34.09 4.57
C PRO A 177 -2.80 -34.60 3.89
N ALA A 178 -2.86 -35.89 3.69
CA ALA A 178 -4.02 -36.54 3.11
C ALA A 178 -5.30 -36.18 3.88
N GLY A 179 -6.35 -35.85 3.13
CA GLY A 179 -7.64 -35.44 3.68
C GLY A 179 -7.73 -33.97 4.09
N THR A 180 -6.63 -33.17 4.06
CA THR A 180 -6.71 -31.72 4.31
C THR A 180 -7.12 -31.00 3.04
N GLU A 181 -8.18 -30.20 3.12
CA GLU A 181 -8.71 -29.40 2.00
C GLU A 181 -8.59 -27.92 2.33
N LEU A 182 -8.00 -27.14 1.41
CA LEU A 182 -7.96 -25.68 1.53
C LEU A 182 -9.09 -25.05 0.74
N LEU A 183 -9.85 -24.21 1.41
CA LEU A 183 -10.94 -23.46 0.81
C LEU A 183 -10.50 -22.02 0.55
N ASP A 184 -10.72 -21.54 -0.67
CA ASP A 184 -10.43 -20.17 -1.08
C ASP A 184 -11.53 -19.19 -0.63
N LEU A 185 -11.97 -19.34 0.61
CA LEU A 185 -13.07 -18.59 1.20
C LEU A 185 -12.53 -17.60 2.25
N GLY A 186 -13.13 -16.41 2.30
CA GLY A 186 -12.84 -15.39 3.31
C GLY A 186 -14.12 -14.71 3.80
N GLY A 187 -14.00 -13.92 4.89
CA GLY A 187 -15.11 -13.16 5.44
C GLY A 187 -16.33 -14.01 5.77
N ILE A 188 -17.52 -13.53 5.43
CA ILE A 188 -18.80 -14.18 5.70
C ILE A 188 -18.90 -15.55 5.02
N ALA A 189 -18.34 -15.70 3.82
CA ALA A 189 -18.37 -16.99 3.10
C ALA A 189 -17.59 -18.07 3.85
N ALA A 190 -16.46 -17.73 4.46
CA ALA A 190 -15.71 -18.66 5.30
C ALA A 190 -16.49 -19.02 6.57
N ALA A 191 -17.09 -18.03 7.24
CA ALA A 191 -17.90 -18.26 8.44
C ALA A 191 -19.12 -19.17 8.18
N ASN A 192 -19.76 -19.03 7.04
CA ASN A 192 -20.91 -19.87 6.64
C ASN A 192 -20.50 -21.29 6.22
N ALA A 193 -19.23 -21.55 5.94
CA ALA A 193 -18.69 -22.84 5.56
C ALA A 193 -18.18 -23.67 6.75
N LEU A 194 -18.09 -23.06 7.94
CA LEU A 194 -17.77 -23.73 9.20
C LEU A 194 -18.96 -24.55 9.72
#